data_928512fbffbb0cb6c78ba5b5600b40d9
#
_entry.id   928512fbffbb0cb6c78ba5b5600b40d9
#
_cell.length_a   1.000
_cell.length_b   1.000
_cell.length_c   1.000
_cell.angle_alpha   90.00
_cell.angle_beta   90.00
_cell.angle_gamma   90.00
#
_symmetry.space_group_name_H-M   'P 1'
#
loop_
_entity.id
_entity.type
_entity.pdbx_description
1 polymer ?
#
loop_
_entity_poly.entity_id
_entity_poly.type
_entity_poly.pdbx_seq_one_letter_code
_entity_poly.pdbx_strand_id
1 'polypeptide(L)'
;MPPTGIARPRANGPREKVKLGDPALLAGIPGEGPLVLSTLTTWLADPASHVPLEYELPAWLQPGAGQVKDLADNPPTRAKIELGRQLFFDPRLSLDGTVSCGTCHEPEHGFTIATAVARGVD
;
A
#
# COMPACT_ATOMS: atom_id res chain seq x y z
N MET A 1 -19.83 10.55 20.64
CA MET A 1 -18.44 11.03 20.73
C MET A 1 -17.81 10.85 19.37
N PRO A 2 -17.22 11.89 18.78
CA PRO A 2 -16.43 11.69 17.56
C PRO A 2 -15.21 10.84 17.90
N PRO A 3 -14.76 9.95 17.00
CA PRO A 3 -13.55 9.17 17.22
C PRO A 3 -12.38 10.14 17.42
N THR A 4 -11.63 9.93 18.49
CA THR A 4 -10.39 10.66 18.78
C THR A 4 -9.49 10.51 17.58
N GLY A 5 -9.25 11.60 16.86
CA GLY A 5 -8.47 11.58 15.63
C GLY A 5 -7.10 10.94 15.86
N ILE A 6 -6.77 9.96 15.07
CA ILE A 6 -5.42 9.41 14.97
C ILE A 6 -4.53 10.60 14.63
N ALA A 7 -3.61 10.96 15.52
CA ALA A 7 -2.68 12.04 15.29
C ALA A 7 -1.90 11.73 14.00
N ARG A 8 -2.01 12.61 13.00
CA ARG A 8 -1.23 12.44 11.76
C ARG A 8 0.25 12.45 12.13
N PRO A 9 1.03 11.44 11.73
CA PRO A 9 2.45 11.44 11.97
C PRO A 9 3.06 12.71 11.38
N ARG A 10 3.89 13.40 12.17
CA ARG A 10 4.56 14.62 11.69
C ARG A 10 5.50 14.23 10.54
N ALA A 11 5.40 14.92 9.42
CA ALA A 11 6.22 14.69 8.23
C ALA A 11 7.74 14.74 8.50
N ASN A 12 8.16 15.39 9.59
CA ASN A 12 9.54 15.63 9.97
C ASN A 12 10.04 14.77 11.16
N GLY A 13 9.33 13.70 11.51
CA GLY A 13 9.78 12.75 12.54
C GLY A 13 10.86 11.78 12.01
N PRO A 14 11.50 11.01 12.92
CA PRO A 14 12.43 9.97 12.50
C PRO A 14 11.74 8.98 11.56
N ARG A 15 12.41 8.66 10.45
CA ARG A 15 11.91 7.70 9.45
C ARG A 15 12.67 6.40 9.56
N GLU A 16 11.98 5.30 9.45
CA GLU A 16 12.58 3.98 9.34
C GLU A 16 13.05 3.76 7.90
N LYS A 17 14.34 3.43 7.72
CA LYS A 17 14.90 3.09 6.41
C LYS A 17 14.57 1.65 6.06
N VAL A 18 13.93 1.46 4.91
CA VAL A 18 13.56 0.14 4.40
C VAL A 18 13.96 0.02 2.93
N LYS A 19 14.26 -1.19 2.50
CA LYS A 19 14.50 -1.51 1.09
C LYS A 19 13.21 -2.00 0.47
N LEU A 20 12.85 -1.49 -0.72
CA LEU A 20 11.73 -2.05 -1.47
C LEU A 20 12.04 -3.50 -1.86
N GLY A 21 11.06 -4.37 -1.61
CA GLY A 21 11.21 -5.82 -1.81
C GLY A 21 11.79 -6.56 -0.61
N ASP A 22 12.16 -5.87 0.47
CA ASP A 22 12.56 -6.53 1.71
C ASP A 22 11.32 -7.16 2.38
N PRO A 23 11.32 -8.47 2.67
CA PRO A 23 10.22 -9.12 3.37
C PRO A 23 9.91 -8.48 4.73
N ALA A 24 10.90 -7.89 5.40
CA ALA A 24 10.72 -7.18 6.67
C ALA A 24 9.77 -5.97 6.55
N LEU A 25 9.64 -5.39 5.36
CA LEU A 25 8.70 -4.29 5.09
C LEU A 25 7.24 -4.71 5.34
N LEU A 26 6.93 -5.98 5.07
CA LEU A 26 5.60 -6.56 5.23
C LEU A 26 5.44 -7.32 6.56
N ALA A 27 6.50 -7.41 7.36
CA ALA A 27 6.45 -8.11 8.64
C ALA A 27 5.40 -7.50 9.58
N GLY A 28 4.55 -8.33 10.13
CA GLY A 28 3.48 -7.92 11.04
C GLY A 28 2.25 -7.31 10.37
N ILE A 29 2.24 -7.14 9.04
CA ILE A 29 1.05 -6.74 8.31
C ILE A 29 0.08 -7.93 8.23
N PRO A 30 -1.18 -7.81 8.70
CA PRO A 30 -2.16 -8.89 8.67
C PRO A 30 -2.69 -9.08 7.24
N GLY A 31 -1.91 -9.71 6.38
CA GLY A 31 -2.20 -9.84 4.95
C GLY A 31 -2.30 -11.26 4.42
N GLU A 32 -2.05 -12.28 5.24
CA GLU A 32 -2.18 -13.68 4.83
C GLU A 32 -3.57 -14.24 5.20
N GLY A 33 -4.23 -14.84 4.24
CA GLY A 33 -5.54 -15.46 4.43
C GLY A 33 -6.70 -14.47 4.49
N PRO A 34 -7.88 -14.91 4.95
CA PRO A 34 -9.05 -14.05 5.08
C PRO A 34 -8.80 -12.92 6.07
N LEU A 35 -9.21 -11.71 5.70
CA LEU A 35 -9.08 -10.53 6.54
C LEU A 35 -9.95 -10.66 7.80
N VAL A 36 -9.32 -10.66 8.96
CA VAL A 36 -9.99 -10.66 10.25
C VAL A 36 -10.03 -9.23 10.79
N LEU A 37 -11.22 -8.65 10.86
CA LEU A 37 -11.42 -7.25 11.23
C LEU A 37 -10.80 -6.89 12.59
N SER A 38 -10.91 -7.76 13.59
CA SER A 38 -10.32 -7.53 14.91
C SER A 38 -8.80 -7.45 14.86
N THR A 39 -8.16 -8.34 14.08
CA THR A 39 -6.70 -8.33 13.88
C THR A 39 -6.25 -7.05 13.19
N LEU A 40 -6.96 -6.67 12.13
CA LEU A 40 -6.68 -5.43 11.38
C LEU A 40 -6.86 -4.19 12.28
N THR A 41 -7.94 -4.13 13.05
CA THR A 41 -8.20 -3.01 13.96
C THR A 41 -7.11 -2.87 15.03
N THR A 42 -6.68 -3.99 15.61
CA THR A 42 -5.59 -4.02 16.58
C THR A 42 -4.28 -3.54 15.96
N TRP A 43 -3.96 -4.03 14.78
CA TRP A 43 -2.75 -3.64 14.07
C TRP A 43 -2.76 -2.15 13.65
N LEU A 44 -3.90 -1.62 13.21
CA LEU A 44 -4.04 -0.19 12.87
C LEU A 44 -4.02 0.71 14.12
N ALA A 45 -4.36 0.19 15.29
CA ALA A 45 -4.26 0.93 16.55
C ALA A 45 -2.80 1.02 17.05
N ASP A 46 -1.90 0.17 16.57
CA ASP A 46 -0.49 0.20 16.93
C ASP A 46 0.21 1.43 16.30
N PRO A 47 0.79 2.34 17.10
CA PRO A 47 1.56 3.48 16.59
C PRO A 47 2.70 3.09 15.65
N ALA A 48 3.28 1.91 15.80
CA ALA A 48 4.35 1.41 14.93
C ALA A 48 3.90 1.25 13.47
N SER A 49 2.60 0.96 13.24
CA SER A 49 2.03 0.87 11.89
C SER A 49 1.98 2.22 11.15
N HIS A 50 2.14 3.31 11.86
CA HIS A 50 2.04 4.69 11.35
C HIS A 50 3.38 5.43 11.32
N VAL A 51 4.48 4.76 11.64
CA VAL A 51 5.83 5.37 11.53
C VAL A 51 6.13 5.66 10.06
N PRO A 52 6.54 6.90 9.72
CA PRO A 52 6.97 7.24 8.37
C PRO A 52 8.16 6.41 7.92
N LEU A 53 8.10 5.87 6.72
CA LEU A 53 9.15 5.07 6.11
C LEU A 53 9.94 5.91 5.12
N GLU A 54 11.25 5.64 5.04
CA GLU A 54 12.12 6.09 3.96
C GLU A 54 12.63 4.84 3.25
N TYR A 55 12.24 4.65 2.00
CA TYR A 55 12.62 3.48 1.24
C TYR A 55 13.70 3.79 0.22
N GLU A 56 14.65 2.86 0.11
CA GLU A 56 15.67 2.87 -0.91
C GLU A 56 15.12 2.21 -2.18
N LEU A 57 15.09 2.99 -3.27
CA LEU A 57 14.67 2.47 -4.56
C LEU A 57 15.79 1.62 -5.17
N PRO A 58 15.46 0.49 -5.84
CA PRO A 58 16.41 -0.21 -6.68
C PRO A 58 17.06 0.74 -7.68
N ALA A 59 18.34 0.51 -8.01
CA ALA A 59 19.12 1.40 -8.87
C ALA A 59 18.45 1.70 -10.22
N TRP A 60 17.75 0.73 -10.79
CA TRP A 60 17.02 0.89 -12.05
C TRP A 60 15.76 1.76 -11.97
N LEU A 61 15.21 1.94 -10.76
CA LEU A 61 14.06 2.84 -10.52
C LEU A 61 14.49 4.25 -10.10
N GLN A 62 15.74 4.45 -9.68
CA GLN A 62 16.22 5.74 -9.19
C GLN A 62 16.03 6.90 -10.18
N PRO A 63 16.23 6.73 -11.50
CA PRO A 63 16.00 7.82 -12.45
C PRO A 63 14.57 8.36 -12.47
N GLY A 64 13.58 7.52 -12.10
CA GLY A 64 12.17 7.90 -11.99
C GLY A 64 11.77 8.44 -10.62
N ALA A 65 12.63 8.34 -9.62
CA ALA A 65 12.30 8.70 -8.24
C ALA A 65 11.92 10.17 -8.06
N GLY A 66 12.52 11.08 -8.85
CA GLY A 66 12.19 12.51 -8.83
C GLY A 66 10.79 12.86 -9.37
N GLN A 67 10.10 11.90 -9.98
CA GLN A 67 8.73 12.08 -10.47
C GLN A 67 7.68 11.75 -9.42
N VAL A 68 8.05 11.10 -8.33
CA VAL A 68 7.14 10.82 -7.21
C VAL A 68 7.04 12.08 -6.35
N LYS A 69 5.93 12.80 -6.51
CA LYS A 69 5.66 14.04 -5.79
C LYS A 69 5.03 13.74 -4.43
N ASP A 70 5.08 14.75 -3.55
CA ASP A 70 4.34 14.81 -2.28
C ASP A 70 4.71 13.74 -1.22
N LEU A 71 5.80 12.99 -1.41
CA LEU A 71 6.28 12.05 -0.40
C LEU A 71 6.70 12.72 0.91
N ALA A 72 7.13 13.98 0.86
CA ALA A 72 7.51 14.75 2.03
C ALA A 72 6.30 15.02 2.93
N ASP A 73 5.16 15.41 2.31
CA ASP A 73 3.94 15.79 3.01
C ASP A 73 3.05 14.59 3.32
N ASN A 74 3.22 13.50 2.57
CA ASN A 74 2.45 12.28 2.71
C ASN A 74 3.35 11.04 2.71
N PRO A 75 4.26 10.90 3.68
CA PRO A 75 5.20 9.79 3.71
C PRO A 75 4.48 8.44 3.78
N PRO A 76 5.03 7.40 3.14
CA PRO A 76 4.51 6.04 3.27
C PRO A 76 4.63 5.55 4.71
N THR A 77 3.68 4.74 5.13
CA THR A 77 3.70 3.98 6.38
C THR A 77 3.24 2.56 6.11
N ARG A 78 3.50 1.62 7.02
CA ARG A 78 3.00 0.24 6.86
C ARG A 78 1.48 0.21 6.71
N ALA A 79 0.76 1.03 7.47
CA ALA A 79 -0.69 1.16 7.36
C ALA A 79 -1.14 1.62 5.96
N LYS A 80 -0.44 2.59 5.35
CA LYS A 80 -0.75 3.05 3.99
C LYS A 80 -0.41 2.01 2.93
N ILE A 81 0.70 1.27 3.11
CA ILE A 81 1.09 0.19 2.19
C ILE A 81 0.00 -0.89 2.19
N GLU A 82 -0.47 -1.30 3.37
CA GLU A 82 -1.54 -2.29 3.47
C GLU A 82 -2.86 -1.79 2.88
N LEU A 83 -3.23 -0.54 3.15
CA LEU A 83 -4.40 0.06 2.51
C LEU A 83 -4.26 0.06 0.98
N GLY A 84 -3.11 0.45 0.45
CA GLY A 84 -2.83 0.43 -0.99
C GLY A 84 -2.94 -0.97 -1.59
N ARG A 85 -2.44 -2.00 -0.88
CA ARG A 85 -2.57 -3.39 -1.30
C ARG A 85 -4.04 -3.81 -1.37
N GLN A 86 -4.85 -3.49 -0.36
CA GLN A 86 -6.28 -3.81 -0.36
C GLN A 86 -7.01 -3.09 -1.49
N LEU A 87 -6.76 -1.79 -1.67
CA LEU A 87 -7.39 -1.02 -2.74
C LEU A 87 -7.04 -1.53 -4.13
N PHE A 88 -5.82 -2.06 -4.31
CA PHE A 88 -5.37 -2.62 -5.59
C PHE A 88 -6.21 -3.84 -6.03
N PHE A 89 -6.69 -4.62 -5.07
CA PHE A 89 -7.51 -5.82 -5.33
C PHE A 89 -9.01 -5.60 -5.07
N ASP A 90 -9.42 -4.38 -4.70
CA ASP A 90 -10.80 -4.10 -4.32
C ASP A 90 -11.65 -3.71 -5.56
N PRO A 91 -12.57 -4.58 -6.01
CA PRO A 91 -13.41 -4.28 -7.18
C PRO A 91 -14.44 -3.17 -6.90
N ARG A 92 -14.70 -2.81 -5.65
CA ARG A 92 -15.65 -1.73 -5.29
C ARG A 92 -15.20 -0.35 -5.79
N LEU A 93 -13.94 -0.21 -6.24
CA LEU A 93 -13.44 1.03 -6.86
C LEU A 93 -13.83 1.16 -8.32
N SER A 94 -14.36 0.12 -8.96
CA SER A 94 -14.89 0.18 -10.32
C SER A 94 -16.35 0.63 -10.35
N LEU A 95 -16.79 1.07 -11.52
CA LEU A 95 -18.14 1.61 -11.71
C LEU A 95 -19.24 0.61 -11.32
N ASP A 96 -19.05 -0.66 -11.63
CA ASP A 96 -20.02 -1.75 -11.44
C ASP A 96 -19.58 -2.79 -10.40
N GLY A 97 -18.40 -2.63 -9.79
CA GLY A 97 -17.86 -3.57 -8.82
C GLY A 97 -17.29 -4.86 -9.42
N THR A 98 -17.02 -4.92 -10.72
CA THR A 98 -16.57 -6.16 -11.39
C THR A 98 -15.07 -6.25 -11.60
N VAL A 99 -14.36 -5.11 -11.67
CA VAL A 99 -12.92 -5.07 -11.94
C VAL A 99 -12.15 -4.33 -10.84
N SER A 100 -10.93 -4.76 -10.60
CA SER A 100 -9.96 -4.07 -9.75
C SER A 100 -8.71 -3.74 -10.55
N CYS A 101 -7.75 -3.01 -9.97
CA CYS A 101 -6.44 -2.84 -10.58
C CYS A 101 -5.77 -4.20 -10.83
N GLY A 102 -5.87 -5.14 -9.87
CA GLY A 102 -5.33 -6.49 -9.97
C GLY A 102 -5.95 -7.35 -11.06
N THR A 103 -7.16 -7.01 -11.55
CA THR A 103 -7.80 -7.72 -12.66
C THR A 103 -7.02 -7.57 -13.98
N CYS A 104 -6.38 -6.41 -14.18
CA CYS A 104 -5.56 -6.13 -15.38
C CYS A 104 -4.07 -6.19 -15.09
N HIS A 105 -3.67 -6.06 -13.82
CA HIS A 105 -2.28 -6.07 -13.37
C HIS A 105 -2.05 -7.27 -12.44
N GLU A 106 -2.00 -8.47 -13.03
CA GLU A 106 -1.91 -9.74 -12.31
C GLU A 106 -0.49 -9.95 -11.73
N PRO A 107 -0.33 -10.12 -10.40
CA PRO A 107 0.98 -10.32 -9.79
C PRO A 107 1.74 -11.53 -10.35
N GLU A 108 1.02 -12.63 -10.61
CA GLU A 108 1.59 -13.88 -11.15
C GLU A 108 2.18 -13.70 -12.56
N HIS A 109 1.74 -12.66 -13.27
CA HIS A 109 2.23 -12.31 -14.61
C HIS A 109 3.12 -11.06 -14.61
N GLY A 110 3.78 -10.76 -13.47
CA GLY A 110 4.63 -9.58 -13.33
C GLY A 110 3.86 -8.26 -13.44
N PHE A 111 2.65 -8.23 -12.92
CA PHE A 111 1.71 -7.11 -12.99
C PHE A 111 1.30 -6.72 -14.43
N THR A 112 1.35 -7.67 -15.33
CA THR A 112 0.74 -7.59 -16.68
C THR A 112 -0.48 -8.49 -16.74
N ILE A 113 -1.12 -8.60 -17.90
CA ILE A 113 -2.21 -9.53 -18.13
C ILE A 113 -1.79 -10.59 -19.14
N ALA A 114 -2.29 -11.83 -18.98
CA ALA A 114 -1.96 -12.94 -19.87
C ALA A 114 -2.62 -12.83 -21.27
N THR A 115 -3.52 -11.88 -21.47
CA THR A 115 -4.22 -11.64 -22.73
C THR A 115 -3.67 -10.44 -23.48
N ALA A 116 -3.83 -10.41 -24.81
CA ALA A 116 -3.31 -9.31 -25.64
C ALA A 116 -3.94 -7.94 -25.31
N VAL A 117 -5.16 -7.93 -24.78
CA VAL A 117 -5.89 -6.70 -24.41
C VAL A 117 -6.61 -6.92 -23.09
N ALA A 118 -6.43 -5.99 -22.16
CA ALA A 118 -7.19 -5.97 -20.91
C ALA A 118 -8.66 -5.57 -21.20
N ARG A 119 -9.60 -6.26 -20.55
CA ARG A 119 -11.01 -5.88 -20.57
C ARG A 119 -11.30 -5.05 -19.33
N GLY A 120 -11.82 -3.84 -19.55
CA GLY A 120 -12.34 -3.00 -18.47
C GLY A 120 -13.79 -3.34 -18.12
N VAL A 121 -14.48 -2.36 -17.57
CA VAL A 121 -15.94 -2.37 -17.36
C VAL A 121 -16.61 -2.23 -18.71
N ASP A 122 -17.60 -3.08 -19.02
CA ASP A 122 -18.40 -3.03 -20.27
C ASP A 122 -19.41 -1.87 -20.24
#